data_81ab7b4bd3a30bb6178e7139cc48a1ab
#
_entry.id   81ab7b4bd3a30bb6178e7139cc48a1ab
#
_cell.length_a   1.000
_cell.length_b   1.000
_cell.length_c   1.000
_cell.angle_alpha   90.00
_cell.angle_beta   90.00
_cell.angle_gamma   90.00
#
_symmetry.space_group_name_H-M   'P 1'
#
loop_
_entity.id
_entity.type
_entity.pdbx_description
1 polymer ?
#
loop_
_entity_poly.entity_id
_entity_poly.type
_entity_poly.pdbx_seq_one_letter_code
_entity_poly.pdbx_strand_id
1 'polypeptide(L)'
;MPSSRHSFLIDAGATHLNYASDITRTYAADPHSEFAALIESVDGFKHEIIQQMRVGVNYLQYHTQMHQWMAKLLHDFDFVRLSPEQIFEEGISRAFFPHGLGHLLGLQVHDVGGFMQNARGTQKRPPEAYPSLRCLRDLQPGMVLTVEPGFYFIEMLLVPWKSSHLGHTFNWQKIADFSAYGGIRSEDNIVIRPEGAENLTEKALITLNA
;
A
#
# COMPACT_ATOMS: atom_id res chain seq x y z
N MET A 1 -24.22 -24.02 -4.56
CA MET A 1 -23.49 -24.00 -3.28
C MET A 1 -22.99 -22.59 -3.08
N PRO A 2 -23.05 -21.98 -1.89
CA PRO A 2 -22.41 -20.70 -1.71
C PRO A 2 -20.92 -20.89 -1.98
N SER A 3 -20.34 -20.01 -2.81
CA SER A 3 -18.90 -19.98 -3.03
C SER A 3 -18.21 -19.86 -1.67
N SER A 4 -17.23 -20.72 -1.38
CA SER A 4 -16.43 -20.59 -0.17
C SER A 4 -15.79 -19.18 -0.18
N ARG A 5 -16.03 -18.40 0.87
CA ARG A 5 -15.34 -17.12 1.05
C ARG A 5 -13.89 -17.42 1.39
N HIS A 6 -12.95 -16.93 0.60
CA HIS A 6 -11.53 -17.17 0.82
C HIS A 6 -10.89 -16.07 1.68
N SER A 7 -11.43 -14.86 1.59
CA SER A 7 -10.92 -13.68 2.31
C SER A 7 -12.04 -12.68 2.58
N PHE A 8 -11.73 -11.69 3.41
CA PHE A 8 -12.57 -10.53 3.67
C PHE A 8 -11.67 -9.29 3.79
N LEU A 9 -11.93 -8.28 2.97
CA LEU A 9 -11.29 -6.98 3.07
C LEU A 9 -12.35 -5.96 3.50
N ILE A 10 -12.06 -5.19 4.52
CA ILE A 10 -12.86 -4.05 4.96
C ILE A 10 -12.02 -2.79 4.88
N ASP A 11 -12.54 -1.79 4.19
CA ASP A 11 -12.03 -0.44 4.08
C ASP A 11 -13.14 0.46 4.64
N ALA A 12 -12.85 1.14 5.74
CA ALA A 12 -13.84 1.91 6.46
C ALA A 12 -13.19 3.13 7.16
N GLY A 13 -13.90 4.24 7.09
CA GLY A 13 -13.52 5.47 7.75
C GLY A 13 -14.66 6.07 8.55
N ALA A 14 -14.34 7.02 9.42
CA ALA A 14 -15.30 7.83 10.16
C ALA A 14 -14.85 9.28 10.15
N THR A 15 -15.79 10.18 10.38
CA THR A 15 -15.51 11.60 10.57
C THR A 15 -15.89 12.02 12.00
N HIS A 16 -14.94 12.60 12.71
CA HIS A 16 -15.18 13.19 14.03
C HIS A 16 -14.73 14.64 14.03
N LEU A 17 -15.59 15.54 14.46
CA LEU A 17 -15.36 17.01 14.46
C LEU A 17 -14.84 17.52 13.09
N ASN A 18 -15.41 16.99 12.01
CA ASN A 18 -15.03 17.24 10.62
C ASN A 18 -13.62 16.75 10.22
N TYR A 19 -12.98 15.90 10.99
CA TYR A 19 -11.70 15.28 10.63
C TYR A 19 -11.94 13.82 10.26
N ALA A 20 -11.46 13.42 9.07
CA ALA A 20 -11.65 12.08 8.52
C ALA A 20 -10.59 11.10 9.02
N SER A 21 -10.96 9.82 9.10
CA SER A 21 -10.06 8.68 9.25
C SER A 21 -10.29 7.68 8.12
N ASP A 22 -9.29 6.84 7.86
CA ASP A 22 -9.32 5.79 6.85
C ASP A 22 -8.53 4.57 7.31
N ILE A 23 -9.16 3.41 7.37
CA ILE A 23 -8.54 2.20 7.93
C ILE A 23 -8.95 1.01 7.07
N THR A 24 -7.98 0.23 6.61
CA THR A 24 -8.25 -1.03 5.91
C THR A 24 -7.61 -2.21 6.63
N ARG A 25 -8.35 -3.32 6.66
CA ARG A 25 -7.85 -4.63 7.11
C ARG A 25 -8.30 -5.72 6.14
N THR A 26 -7.40 -6.69 5.93
CA THR A 26 -7.71 -7.90 5.15
C THR A 26 -7.54 -9.12 6.06
N TYR A 27 -8.48 -10.06 5.95
CA TYR A 27 -8.49 -11.31 6.71
C TYR A 27 -8.58 -12.49 5.76
N ALA A 28 -7.78 -13.52 5.99
CA ALA A 28 -7.93 -14.82 5.32
C ALA A 28 -8.95 -15.67 6.05
N ALA A 29 -9.75 -16.44 5.32
CA ALA A 29 -10.67 -17.42 5.93
C ALA A 29 -9.93 -18.59 6.61
N ASP A 30 -8.78 -18.99 6.04
CA ASP A 30 -7.84 -19.92 6.64
C ASP A 30 -6.58 -19.16 7.10
N PRO A 31 -6.36 -19.04 8.42
CA PRO A 31 -5.21 -18.31 8.97
C PRO A 31 -3.86 -19.03 8.73
N HIS A 32 -3.88 -20.28 8.27
CA HIS A 32 -2.67 -21.06 7.95
C HIS A 32 -2.38 -21.11 6.45
N SER A 33 -3.16 -20.42 5.63
CA SER A 33 -2.97 -20.37 4.18
C SER A 33 -1.77 -19.53 3.78
N GLU A 34 -1.24 -19.79 2.59
CA GLU A 34 -0.20 -18.94 1.99
C GLU A 34 -0.72 -17.51 1.74
N PHE A 35 -2.03 -17.32 1.56
CA PHE A 35 -2.64 -16.00 1.45
C PHE A 35 -2.60 -15.24 2.79
N ALA A 36 -2.76 -15.94 3.93
CA ALA A 36 -2.57 -15.33 5.26
C ALA A 36 -1.13 -14.86 5.45
N ALA A 37 -0.13 -15.66 5.04
CA ALA A 37 1.28 -15.27 5.10
C ALA A 37 1.57 -14.04 4.19
N LEU A 38 0.89 -13.93 3.04
CA LEU A 38 0.99 -12.77 2.16
C LEU A 38 0.41 -11.51 2.84
N ILE A 39 -0.74 -11.62 3.54
CA ILE A 39 -1.33 -10.53 4.34
C ILE A 39 -0.34 -10.08 5.42
N GLU A 40 0.23 -11.02 6.18
CA GLU A 40 1.21 -10.73 7.24
C GLU A 40 2.43 -10.00 6.69
N SER A 41 2.91 -10.39 5.50
CA SER A 41 4.05 -9.72 4.85
C SER A 41 3.73 -8.27 4.48
N VAL A 42 2.55 -8.02 3.88
CA VAL A 42 2.11 -6.66 3.52
C VAL A 42 1.90 -5.79 4.77
N ASP A 43 1.31 -6.36 5.82
CA ASP A 43 1.13 -5.67 7.10
C ASP A 43 2.47 -5.36 7.78
N GLY A 44 3.41 -6.31 7.75
CA GLY A 44 4.78 -6.12 8.23
C GLY A 44 5.49 -4.97 7.52
N PHE A 45 5.37 -4.88 6.20
CA PHE A 45 5.91 -3.75 5.42
C PHE A 45 5.28 -2.42 5.82
N LYS A 46 3.97 -2.37 6.09
CA LYS A 46 3.31 -1.16 6.61
C LYS A 46 3.94 -0.72 7.93
N HIS A 47 4.09 -1.62 8.89
CA HIS A 47 4.69 -1.29 10.17
C HIS A 47 6.15 -0.83 10.03
N GLU A 48 6.93 -1.52 9.22
CA GLU A 48 8.34 -1.19 9.01
C GLU A 48 8.50 0.17 8.33
N ILE A 49 7.72 0.49 7.30
CA ILE A 49 7.82 1.78 6.61
C ILE A 49 7.42 2.94 7.53
N ILE A 50 6.37 2.76 8.36
CA ILE A 50 5.95 3.76 9.36
C ILE A 50 7.09 4.06 10.33
N GLN A 51 7.78 3.05 10.83
CA GLN A 51 8.91 3.20 11.75
C GLN A 51 10.10 3.95 11.11
N GLN A 52 10.24 3.88 9.79
CA GLN A 52 11.31 4.56 9.05
C GLN A 52 10.98 6.02 8.69
N MET A 53 9.72 6.44 8.79
CA MET A 53 9.31 7.79 8.39
C MET A 53 9.93 8.87 9.25
N ARG A 54 10.51 9.90 8.61
CA ARG A 54 11.21 11.00 9.27
C ARG A 54 10.81 12.35 8.64
N VAL A 55 10.81 13.38 9.48
CA VAL A 55 10.66 14.78 9.05
C VAL A 55 11.69 15.13 7.97
N GLY A 56 11.28 15.86 6.95
CA GLY A 56 12.11 16.32 5.84
C GLY A 56 12.28 15.31 4.71
N VAL A 57 11.93 14.03 4.90
CA VAL A 57 12.00 13.03 3.84
C VAL A 57 10.76 13.14 2.95
N ASN A 58 10.95 13.08 1.64
CA ASN A 58 9.85 13.13 0.68
C ASN A 58 9.07 11.82 0.66
N TYR A 59 7.74 11.89 0.68
CA TYR A 59 6.86 10.72 0.73
C TYR A 59 7.05 9.76 -0.47
N LEU A 60 7.45 10.28 -1.62
CA LEU A 60 7.80 9.46 -2.80
C LEU A 60 8.92 8.46 -2.51
N GLN A 61 9.87 8.77 -1.62
CA GLN A 61 10.94 7.83 -1.27
C GLN A 61 10.38 6.58 -0.60
N TYR A 62 9.43 6.74 0.32
CA TYR A 62 8.74 5.63 0.98
C TYR A 62 7.88 4.81 0.01
N HIS A 63 7.21 5.49 -0.92
CA HIS A 63 6.46 4.81 -1.97
C HIS A 63 7.38 3.96 -2.87
N THR A 64 8.53 4.50 -3.26
CA THR A 64 9.54 3.78 -4.06
C THR A 64 10.09 2.58 -3.29
N GLN A 65 10.41 2.76 -2.01
CA GLN A 65 10.87 1.68 -1.13
C GLN A 65 9.82 0.57 -0.99
N MET A 66 8.55 0.92 -0.87
CA MET A 66 7.46 -0.05 -0.84
C MET A 66 7.42 -0.88 -2.13
N HIS A 67 7.61 -0.27 -3.30
CA HIS A 67 7.71 -1.01 -4.56
C HIS A 67 8.90 -1.97 -4.62
N GLN A 68 10.03 -1.62 -4.01
CA GLN A 68 11.18 -2.52 -3.88
C GLN A 68 10.85 -3.72 -2.99
N TRP A 69 10.14 -3.51 -1.88
CA TRP A 69 9.68 -4.59 -1.01
C TRP A 69 8.61 -5.47 -1.67
N MET A 70 7.70 -4.86 -2.44
CA MET A 70 6.73 -5.61 -3.24
C MET A 70 7.41 -6.45 -4.34
N ALA A 71 8.50 -5.96 -4.92
CA ALA A 71 9.30 -6.73 -5.87
C ALA A 71 9.94 -7.96 -5.20
N LYS A 72 10.49 -7.79 -3.99
CA LYS A 72 10.98 -8.92 -3.20
C LYS A 72 9.88 -9.91 -2.86
N LEU A 73 8.70 -9.43 -2.45
CA LEU A 73 7.54 -10.28 -2.15
C LEU A 73 7.11 -11.11 -3.37
N LEU A 74 7.06 -10.49 -4.56
CA LEU A 74 6.73 -11.18 -5.81
C LEU A 74 7.70 -12.32 -6.14
N HIS A 75 8.98 -12.11 -5.83
CA HIS A 75 10.01 -13.13 -5.97
C HIS A 75 9.86 -14.24 -4.91
N ASP A 76 9.80 -13.88 -3.63
CA ASP A 76 9.80 -14.81 -2.50
C ASP A 76 8.57 -15.74 -2.51
N PHE A 77 7.42 -15.24 -2.97
CA PHE A 77 6.19 -16.01 -3.13
C PHE A 77 6.07 -16.70 -4.50
N ASP A 78 7.13 -16.74 -5.31
CA ASP A 78 7.12 -17.35 -6.66
C ASP A 78 5.98 -16.86 -7.58
N PHE A 79 5.59 -15.60 -7.47
CA PHE A 79 4.68 -14.99 -8.46
C PHE A 79 5.43 -14.59 -9.72
N VAL A 80 6.69 -14.15 -9.57
CA VAL A 80 7.57 -13.74 -10.68
C VAL A 80 8.98 -14.28 -10.45
N ARG A 81 9.52 -14.98 -11.46
CA ARG A 81 10.82 -15.68 -11.42
C ARG A 81 11.94 -14.83 -12.00
N LEU A 82 12.02 -13.59 -11.57
CA LEU A 82 13.12 -12.66 -11.80
C LEU A 82 13.71 -12.25 -10.45
N SER A 83 14.90 -11.66 -10.45
CA SER A 83 15.42 -11.08 -9.19
C SER A 83 14.55 -9.91 -8.72
N PRO A 84 14.50 -9.60 -7.42
CA PRO A 84 13.76 -8.43 -6.91
C PRO A 84 14.15 -7.13 -7.61
N GLU A 85 15.43 -6.94 -7.93
CA GLU A 85 15.94 -5.77 -8.64
C GLU A 85 15.34 -5.67 -10.05
N GLN A 86 15.33 -6.77 -10.80
CA GLN A 86 14.74 -6.84 -12.14
C GLN A 86 13.23 -6.59 -12.10
N ILE A 87 12.50 -7.18 -11.13
CA ILE A 87 11.06 -6.96 -10.94
C ILE A 87 10.76 -5.48 -10.70
N PHE A 88 11.59 -4.82 -9.90
CA PHE A 88 11.45 -3.39 -9.62
C PHE A 88 11.78 -2.52 -10.83
N GLU A 89 12.92 -2.74 -11.48
CA GLU A 89 13.40 -1.98 -12.65
C GLU A 89 12.43 -2.06 -13.83
N GLU A 90 11.92 -3.25 -14.12
CA GLU A 90 10.90 -3.47 -15.16
C GLU A 90 9.52 -2.90 -14.77
N GLY A 91 9.34 -2.52 -13.49
CA GLY A 91 8.09 -1.95 -12.99
C GLY A 91 6.96 -2.96 -12.84
N ILE A 92 7.27 -4.25 -12.75
CA ILE A 92 6.29 -5.33 -12.58
C ILE A 92 5.51 -5.15 -11.27
N SER A 93 6.15 -4.67 -10.20
CA SER A 93 5.49 -4.38 -8.93
C SER A 93 4.28 -3.43 -9.05
N ARG A 94 4.26 -2.55 -10.06
CA ARG A 94 3.15 -1.62 -10.31
C ARG A 94 1.87 -2.31 -10.79
N ALA A 95 1.97 -3.51 -11.37
CA ALA A 95 0.81 -4.30 -11.76
C ALA A 95 0.11 -4.96 -10.56
N PHE A 96 0.85 -5.15 -9.45
CA PHE A 96 0.33 -5.75 -8.22
C PHE A 96 0.07 -4.72 -7.11
N PHE A 97 0.73 -3.57 -7.15
CA PHE A 97 0.51 -2.43 -6.26
C PHE A 97 0.31 -1.15 -7.10
N PRO A 98 -0.90 -0.92 -7.64
CA PRO A 98 -1.14 0.14 -8.64
C PRO A 98 -1.52 1.50 -8.06
N HIS A 99 -1.75 1.63 -6.76
CA HIS A 99 -2.13 2.88 -6.12
C HIS A 99 -0.99 3.50 -5.31
N GLY A 100 -1.20 4.71 -4.79
CA GLY A 100 -0.23 5.37 -3.92
C GLY A 100 -0.09 4.66 -2.58
N LEU A 101 1.07 4.82 -1.93
CA LEU A 101 1.29 4.29 -0.57
C LEU A 101 0.37 4.97 0.47
N GLY A 102 -0.21 6.13 0.14
CA GLY A 102 -1.12 6.84 1.01
C GLY A 102 -1.38 8.28 0.55
N HIS A 103 -2.14 8.98 1.35
CA HIS A 103 -2.58 10.34 1.12
C HIS A 103 -2.68 11.13 2.43
N LEU A 104 -2.77 12.46 2.34
CA LEU A 104 -3.09 13.29 3.49
C LEU A 104 -4.54 13.06 3.92
N LEU A 105 -4.75 13.10 5.23
CA LEU A 105 -6.05 13.13 5.89
C LEU A 105 -6.31 14.51 6.48
N GLY A 106 -7.58 14.93 6.46
CA GLY A 106 -8.00 16.21 7.02
C GLY A 106 -9.51 16.35 7.02
N LEU A 107 -10.02 17.47 6.49
CA LEU A 107 -11.46 17.67 6.30
C LEU A 107 -12.06 16.72 5.26
N GLN A 108 -11.21 16.18 4.38
CA GLN A 108 -11.54 15.15 3.41
C GLN A 108 -10.68 13.93 3.67
N VAL A 109 -11.20 12.73 3.33
CA VAL A 109 -10.43 11.49 3.39
C VAL A 109 -9.19 11.60 2.48
N HIS A 110 -9.39 11.96 1.20
CA HIS A 110 -8.30 12.35 0.31
C HIS A 110 -8.10 13.86 0.36
N ASP A 111 -7.34 14.34 1.33
CA ASP A 111 -7.16 15.78 1.51
C ASP A 111 -6.28 16.40 0.40
N VAL A 112 -6.59 17.67 0.08
CA VAL A 112 -6.11 18.36 -1.13
C VAL A 112 -4.65 18.79 -1.11
N GLY A 113 -3.98 18.76 0.04
CA GLY A 113 -2.63 19.28 0.23
C GLY A 113 -1.50 18.41 -0.34
N GLY A 114 -1.76 17.17 -0.76
CA GLY A 114 -0.73 16.18 -1.12
C GLY A 114 0.17 16.57 -2.29
N PHE A 115 -0.35 17.35 -3.24
CA PHE A 115 0.41 17.81 -4.42
C PHE A 115 1.07 19.19 -4.24
N MET A 116 0.87 19.86 -3.10
CA MET A 116 1.41 21.19 -2.87
C MET A 116 2.89 21.14 -2.50
N GLN A 117 3.73 21.87 -3.23
CA GLN A 117 5.16 22.02 -2.92
C GLN A 117 5.43 23.00 -1.77
N ASN A 118 4.56 24.00 -1.60
CA ASN A 118 4.76 25.09 -0.64
C ASN A 118 3.41 25.70 -0.22
N ALA A 119 3.45 26.57 0.77
CA ALA A 119 2.29 27.29 1.28
C ALA A 119 1.62 28.26 0.26
N ARG A 120 2.29 28.55 -0.87
CA ARG A 120 1.74 29.39 -1.96
C ARG A 120 0.86 28.59 -2.94
N GLY A 121 0.67 27.28 -2.70
CA GLY A 121 -0.17 26.44 -3.54
C GLY A 121 0.48 25.97 -4.86
N THR A 122 1.80 26.12 -5.02
CA THR A 122 2.50 25.53 -6.19
C THR A 122 2.30 24.02 -6.19
N GLN A 123 1.78 23.49 -7.29
CA GLN A 123 1.51 22.05 -7.39
C GLN A 123 2.65 21.30 -8.08
N LYS A 124 2.85 20.06 -7.68
CA LYS A 124 3.73 19.07 -8.29
C LYS A 124 2.90 17.96 -8.89
N ARG A 125 3.25 17.48 -10.07
CA ARG A 125 2.64 16.31 -10.66
C ARG A 125 3.32 15.04 -10.15
N PRO A 126 2.57 13.95 -9.93
CA PRO A 126 3.19 12.67 -9.63
C PRO A 126 4.10 12.22 -10.76
N PRO A 127 5.16 11.45 -10.47
CA PRO A 127 6.00 10.84 -11.49
C PRO A 127 5.17 9.97 -12.44
N GLU A 128 5.58 9.89 -13.70
CA GLU A 128 4.92 9.03 -14.70
C GLU A 128 4.86 7.56 -14.27
N ALA A 129 5.90 7.09 -13.57
CA ALA A 129 5.95 5.75 -13.03
C ALA A 129 4.90 5.48 -11.92
N TYR A 130 4.41 6.54 -11.25
CA TYR A 130 3.50 6.46 -10.10
C TYR A 130 2.35 7.47 -10.21
N PRO A 131 1.52 7.39 -11.26
CA PRO A 131 0.49 8.41 -11.54
C PRO A 131 -0.59 8.49 -10.47
N SER A 132 -0.78 7.42 -9.71
CA SER A 132 -1.78 7.32 -8.62
C SER A 132 -1.28 7.81 -7.27
N LEU A 133 0.00 8.21 -7.14
CA LEU A 133 0.54 8.69 -5.87
C LEU A 133 -0.07 10.06 -5.51
N ARG A 134 -0.73 10.15 -4.34
CA ARG A 134 -1.46 11.34 -3.90
C ARG A 134 -0.67 12.26 -2.97
N CYS A 135 0.44 11.80 -2.38
CA CYS A 135 1.30 12.61 -1.53
C CYS A 135 2.70 12.74 -2.11
N LEU A 136 3.11 13.98 -2.43
CA LEU A 136 4.43 14.33 -2.98
C LEU A 136 5.18 15.30 -2.06
N ARG A 137 4.71 15.41 -0.79
CA ARG A 137 5.26 16.33 0.20
C ARG A 137 6.51 15.77 0.87
N ASP A 138 7.41 16.68 1.22
CA ASP A 138 8.35 16.39 2.29
C ASP A 138 7.57 16.36 3.61
N LEU A 139 7.79 15.33 4.40
CA LEU A 139 7.08 15.14 5.66
C LEU A 139 7.40 16.26 6.65
N GLN A 140 6.38 16.83 7.26
CA GLN A 140 6.50 17.90 8.25
C GLN A 140 5.76 17.52 9.54
N PRO A 141 6.21 17.97 10.70
CA PRO A 141 5.49 17.75 11.95
C PRO A 141 4.04 18.24 11.86
N GLY A 142 3.12 17.45 12.40
CA GLY A 142 1.69 17.71 12.38
C GLY A 142 0.95 17.22 11.14
N MET A 143 1.63 16.74 10.09
CA MET A 143 0.94 16.08 8.97
C MET A 143 0.31 14.78 9.43
N VAL A 144 -0.97 14.59 9.06
CA VAL A 144 -1.72 13.35 9.25
C VAL A 144 -1.94 12.74 7.87
N LEU A 145 -1.64 11.45 7.73
CA LEU A 145 -1.72 10.75 6.46
C LEU A 145 -1.97 9.25 6.67
N THR A 146 -2.37 8.58 5.60
CA THR A 146 -2.46 7.12 5.57
C THR A 146 -1.15 6.48 5.17
N VAL A 147 -0.95 5.22 5.57
CA VAL A 147 0.02 4.28 5.02
C VAL A 147 -0.73 3.00 4.70
N GLU A 148 -0.90 2.71 3.40
CA GLU A 148 -1.85 1.73 2.89
C GLU A 148 -1.24 0.82 1.81
N PRO A 149 -0.15 0.07 2.09
CA PRO A 149 0.34 -0.87 1.09
C PRO A 149 -0.75 -1.89 0.73
N GLY A 150 -0.82 -2.22 -0.56
CA GLY A 150 -1.77 -3.19 -1.08
C GLY A 150 -1.13 -4.13 -2.09
N PHE A 151 -1.74 -5.31 -2.27
CA PHE A 151 -1.30 -6.32 -3.21
C PHE A 151 -2.52 -6.92 -3.91
N TYR A 152 -2.58 -6.83 -5.24
CA TYR A 152 -3.78 -7.15 -5.99
C TYR A 152 -3.49 -8.01 -7.23
N PHE A 153 -4.49 -8.80 -7.63
CA PHE A 153 -4.48 -9.63 -8.82
C PHE A 153 -5.49 -9.09 -9.84
N ILE A 154 -5.24 -7.87 -10.35
CA ILE A 154 -6.14 -7.18 -11.28
C ILE A 154 -5.83 -7.62 -12.70
N GLU A 155 -6.74 -8.37 -13.31
CA GLU A 155 -6.56 -8.95 -14.64
C GLU A 155 -6.15 -7.90 -15.70
N MET A 156 -6.81 -6.75 -15.72
CA MET A 156 -6.54 -5.66 -16.66
C MET A 156 -5.09 -5.14 -16.58
N LEU A 157 -4.46 -5.18 -15.40
CA LEU A 157 -3.07 -4.76 -15.19
C LEU A 157 -2.07 -5.90 -15.50
N LEU A 158 -2.52 -7.15 -15.45
CA LEU A 158 -1.68 -8.33 -15.65
C LEU A 158 -1.68 -8.81 -17.11
N VAL A 159 -2.76 -8.60 -17.86
CA VAL A 159 -2.87 -9.01 -19.29
C VAL A 159 -1.74 -8.47 -20.17
N PRO A 160 -1.30 -7.19 -20.06
CA PRO A 160 -0.17 -6.69 -20.86
C PRO A 160 1.13 -7.48 -20.61
N TRP A 161 1.37 -7.89 -19.37
CA TRP A 161 2.54 -8.70 -19.01
C TRP A 161 2.50 -10.10 -19.62
N LYS A 162 1.29 -10.69 -19.67
CA LYS A 162 1.11 -12.03 -20.26
C LYS A 162 1.55 -12.09 -21.72
N SER A 163 1.37 -10.99 -22.45
CA SER A 163 1.74 -10.86 -23.86
C SER A 163 3.14 -10.25 -24.07
N SER A 164 3.84 -9.87 -23.01
CA SER A 164 5.19 -9.29 -23.09
C SER A 164 6.27 -10.35 -23.23
N HIS A 165 7.50 -9.91 -23.56
CA HIS A 165 8.68 -10.78 -23.58
C HIS A 165 9.02 -11.37 -22.20
N LEU A 166 8.55 -10.78 -21.11
CA LEU A 166 8.71 -11.26 -19.74
C LEU A 166 7.57 -12.18 -19.28
N GLY A 167 6.54 -12.41 -20.10
CA GLY A 167 5.37 -13.21 -19.71
C GLY A 167 5.69 -14.62 -19.24
N HIS A 168 6.79 -15.21 -19.73
CA HIS A 168 7.25 -16.54 -19.35
C HIS A 168 7.88 -16.59 -17.93
N THR A 169 8.20 -15.46 -17.34
CA THR A 169 8.77 -15.37 -15.98
C THR A 169 7.70 -15.37 -14.89
N PHE A 170 6.42 -15.13 -15.25
CA PHE A 170 5.32 -15.11 -14.30
C PHE A 170 4.79 -16.52 -14.03
N ASN A 171 4.47 -16.81 -12.78
CA ASN A 171 3.76 -18.02 -12.38
C ASN A 171 2.24 -17.80 -12.54
N TRP A 172 1.76 -17.88 -13.78
CA TRP A 172 0.35 -17.59 -14.12
C TRP A 172 -0.63 -18.53 -13.43
N GLN A 173 -0.24 -19.77 -13.14
CA GLN A 173 -1.11 -20.69 -12.40
C GLN A 173 -1.32 -20.18 -10.97
N LYS A 174 -0.25 -19.83 -10.27
CA LYS A 174 -0.32 -19.29 -8.91
C LYS A 174 -1.08 -17.97 -8.86
N ILE A 175 -0.85 -17.07 -9.83
CA ILE A 175 -1.60 -15.81 -9.94
C ILE A 175 -3.11 -16.09 -10.11
N ALA A 176 -3.48 -17.05 -10.95
CA ALA A 176 -4.88 -17.44 -11.13
C ALA A 176 -5.50 -18.01 -9.85
N ASP A 177 -4.78 -18.87 -9.14
CA ASP A 177 -5.23 -19.48 -7.89
C ASP A 177 -5.46 -18.40 -6.81
N PHE A 178 -4.54 -17.42 -6.70
CA PHE A 178 -4.64 -16.33 -5.75
C PHE A 178 -5.68 -15.26 -6.14
N SER A 179 -6.02 -15.12 -7.41
CA SER A 179 -7.06 -14.19 -7.86
C SER A 179 -8.42 -14.46 -7.21
N ALA A 180 -8.69 -15.71 -6.82
CA ALA A 180 -9.92 -16.08 -6.13
C ALA A 180 -10.05 -15.48 -4.70
N TYR A 181 -8.93 -15.08 -4.09
CA TYR A 181 -8.91 -14.44 -2.77
C TYR A 181 -9.18 -12.94 -2.84
N GLY A 182 -9.05 -12.30 -4.02
CA GLY A 182 -9.16 -10.86 -4.19
C GLY A 182 -7.84 -10.13 -3.86
N GLY A 183 -7.97 -8.88 -3.39
CA GLY A 183 -6.81 -8.06 -3.03
C GLY A 183 -6.50 -8.07 -1.55
N ILE A 184 -5.32 -7.57 -1.21
CA ILE A 184 -4.87 -7.29 0.14
C ILE A 184 -4.66 -5.78 0.25
N ARG A 185 -5.13 -5.16 1.33
CA ARG A 185 -4.71 -3.84 1.80
C ARG A 185 -4.68 -3.84 3.32
N SER A 186 -3.63 -3.26 3.87
CA SER A 186 -3.52 -2.95 5.29
C SER A 186 -3.20 -1.46 5.41
N GLU A 187 -4.02 -0.71 6.15
CA GLU A 187 -3.98 0.74 6.17
C GLU A 187 -4.13 1.28 7.57
N ASP A 188 -3.24 2.18 7.94
CA ASP A 188 -3.26 2.92 9.19
C ASP A 188 -3.17 4.42 8.97
N ASN A 189 -3.81 5.17 9.87
CA ASN A 189 -3.63 6.61 10.01
C ASN A 189 -2.42 6.89 10.89
N ILE A 190 -1.54 7.76 10.43
CA ILE A 190 -0.35 8.17 11.17
C ILE A 190 -0.29 9.70 11.30
N VAL A 191 0.41 10.17 12.31
CA VAL A 191 0.81 11.57 12.43
C VAL A 191 2.32 11.69 12.47
N ILE A 192 2.86 12.65 11.73
CA ILE A 192 4.30 12.96 11.76
C ILE A 192 4.59 13.81 13.00
N ARG A 193 5.48 13.32 13.86
CA ARG A 193 6.04 14.01 15.03
C ARG A 193 7.48 14.44 14.73
N PRO A 194 8.07 15.35 15.51
CA PRO A 194 9.47 15.74 15.34
C PRO A 194 10.45 14.56 15.33
N GLU A 195 10.18 13.52 16.12
CA GLU A 195 11.01 12.33 16.31
C GLU A 195 10.71 11.19 15.31
N GLY A 196 9.60 11.25 14.58
CA GLY A 196 9.18 10.23 13.59
C GLY A 196 7.68 10.13 13.45
N ALA A 197 7.17 9.05 12.86
CA ALA A 197 5.74 8.82 12.72
C ALA A 197 5.16 8.12 13.96
N GLU A 198 3.99 8.59 14.41
CA GLU A 198 3.16 7.94 15.44
C GLU A 198 1.97 7.25 14.72
N ASN A 199 1.80 5.95 14.93
CA ASN A 199 0.65 5.20 14.40
C ASN A 199 -0.59 5.44 15.30
N LEU A 200 -1.52 6.23 14.78
CA LEU A 200 -2.75 6.59 15.52
C LEU A 200 -3.73 5.43 15.57
N THR A 201 -3.82 4.64 14.50
CA THR A 201 -4.71 3.48 14.41
C THR A 201 -4.32 2.40 15.42
N GLU A 202 -3.04 2.02 15.45
CA GLU A 202 -2.53 1.03 16.39
C GLU A 202 -2.75 1.47 17.85
N LYS A 203 -2.43 2.73 18.15
CA LYS A 203 -2.63 3.30 19.48
C LYS A 203 -4.11 3.26 19.92
N ALA A 204 -5.03 3.58 19.01
CA ALA A 204 -6.46 3.52 19.29
C ALA A 204 -6.93 2.08 19.52
N LEU A 205 -6.49 1.13 18.70
CA LEU A 205 -6.84 -0.29 18.84
C LEU A 205 -6.32 -0.90 20.16
N ILE A 206 -5.11 -0.56 20.58
CA ILE A 206 -4.58 -0.98 21.90
C ILE A 206 -5.45 -0.44 23.02
N THR A 207 -5.87 0.84 22.95
CA THR A 207 -6.70 1.46 23.98
C THR A 207 -8.10 0.86 24.06
N LEU A 208 -8.67 0.42 22.93
CA LEU A 208 -10.01 -0.20 22.90
C LEU A 208 -10.02 -1.64 23.43
N ASN A 209 -8.87 -2.32 23.43
CA ASN A 209 -8.72 -3.71 23.88
C ASN A 209 -8.17 -3.82 25.32
N ALA A 210 -7.87 -2.69 25.98
CA ALA A 210 -7.40 -2.61 27.37
C ALA A 210 -8.56 -2.39 28.34
#